data_6e9f2d0c9b4e17276bffe622b168af36
#
_entry.id   6e9f2d0c9b4e17276bffe622b168af36
#
_cell.length_a   1.000
_cell.length_b   1.000
_cell.length_c   1.000
_cell.angle_alpha   90.00
_cell.angle_beta   90.00
_cell.angle_gamma   90.00
#
_symmetry.space_group_name_H-M   'P 1'
#
loop_
_entity.id
_entity.type
_entity.pdbx_description
1 polymer ?
#
loop_
_entity_poly.entity_id
_entity_poly.type
_entity_poly.pdbx_seq_one_letter_code
_entity_poly.pdbx_strand_id
1 'polypeptide(L)'
;MTGPLSTRLATLCHDIVTEFGSAAGGQVRQIGNRLHEPLRVAIAGRLKAGKSTLVNALIGRRVAPTAAGECTRVVTRFRYGPADRVNIVTRDGIHHSLPLDDDGMVPARLGVPATRIAYLDVTLTNDRLKTITVVDTPGLSSTDTASSDRARHVVGDAPFDDDIDADSAGEVAAAEAVIYVFTQAVRADDVRALDAFHDASARLAASPINALGVLAKVDTLAGGAGDPWPVAAPLAEQQAALLRRTVSGVVPLIGLLAETTGAGRLTDADRDALARLAALPTGELTLLLTSTDLLRTLPAPIPADHRERLLGRLDLYGIGFACAQLAAEPRLGTGDLVRRLEAASGIPRLRTTLQQSFGWRADAIKAGWALTRLDRLAGHTGDPRLRAGVRDALETVLRDPAYHRLRLLDAAQRAATGAVRLPADRETELIRLATSTDPRYILDLPQAPEQELATAAIAAAGRWRAYAVDGAGPAQARVAHIAHRGFQLLAQEVRHA
;
A
#
# COMPACT_ATOMS: atom_id res chain seq x y z
N MET A 1 -14.87 -6.86 0.71
CA MET A 1 -16.32 -6.57 0.90
C MET A 1 -16.62 -5.23 0.22
N THR A 2 -17.69 -5.18 -0.57
CA THR A 2 -18.14 -3.95 -1.22
C THR A 2 -18.89 -3.13 -0.17
N GLY A 3 -18.47 -1.91 0.07
CA GLY A 3 -19.14 -1.03 1.03
C GLY A 3 -20.31 -0.26 0.39
N PRO A 4 -21.04 0.53 1.18
CA PRO A 4 -22.27 1.19 0.72
C PRO A 4 -22.04 2.17 -0.43
N LEU A 5 -20.91 2.90 -0.44
CA LEU A 5 -20.58 3.84 -1.52
C LEU A 5 -20.25 3.12 -2.83
N SER A 6 -19.40 2.08 -2.77
CA SER A 6 -19.06 1.27 -3.93
C SER A 6 -20.30 0.57 -4.53
N THR A 7 -21.20 0.08 -3.69
CA THR A 7 -22.45 -0.54 -4.13
C THR A 7 -23.32 0.45 -4.89
N ARG A 8 -23.54 1.65 -4.35
CA ARG A 8 -24.34 2.70 -5.02
C ARG A 8 -23.74 3.14 -6.33
N LEU A 9 -22.41 3.33 -6.37
CA LEU A 9 -21.73 3.70 -7.61
C LEU A 9 -21.75 2.57 -8.66
N ALA A 10 -21.70 1.32 -8.24
CA ALA A 10 -21.84 0.18 -9.14
C ALA A 10 -23.25 0.12 -9.75
N THR A 11 -24.30 0.36 -8.93
CA THR A 11 -25.68 0.47 -9.42
C THR A 11 -25.80 1.63 -10.41
N LEU A 12 -25.25 2.79 -10.07
CA LEU A 12 -25.20 3.95 -10.98
C LEU A 12 -24.53 3.64 -12.33
N CYS A 13 -23.39 2.96 -12.30
CA CYS A 13 -22.73 2.51 -13.52
C CYS A 13 -23.61 1.57 -14.34
N HIS A 14 -24.35 0.67 -13.68
CA HIS A 14 -25.28 -0.23 -14.33
C HIS A 14 -26.42 0.54 -15.01
N ASP A 15 -27.01 1.51 -14.32
CA ASP A 15 -28.11 2.34 -14.84
C ASP A 15 -27.66 3.15 -16.06
N ILE A 16 -26.47 3.79 -16.00
CA ILE A 16 -25.88 4.49 -17.14
C ILE A 16 -25.67 3.54 -18.33
N VAL A 17 -25.16 2.33 -18.10
CA VAL A 17 -24.96 1.35 -19.18
C VAL A 17 -26.30 0.90 -19.77
N THR A 18 -27.34 0.77 -18.96
CA THR A 18 -28.69 0.37 -19.38
C THR A 18 -29.35 1.48 -20.21
N GLU A 19 -29.20 2.74 -19.81
CA GLU A 19 -29.82 3.89 -20.47
C GLU A 19 -29.11 4.27 -21.78
N PHE A 20 -27.76 4.29 -21.79
CA PHE A 20 -26.97 4.81 -22.91
C PHE A 20 -26.35 3.70 -23.79
N GLY A 21 -26.50 2.43 -23.45
CA GLY A 21 -26.10 1.28 -24.26
C GLY A 21 -24.61 1.27 -24.62
N SER A 22 -24.34 1.06 -25.91
CA SER A 22 -22.95 0.96 -26.43
C SER A 22 -22.15 2.27 -26.37
N ALA A 23 -22.81 3.43 -26.35
CA ALA A 23 -22.15 4.73 -26.28
C ALA A 23 -21.38 4.93 -24.95
N ALA A 24 -21.94 4.39 -23.85
CA ALA A 24 -21.30 4.40 -22.53
C ALA A 24 -20.51 3.09 -22.24
N GLY A 25 -20.70 2.07 -23.07
CA GLY A 25 -20.68 0.66 -22.71
C GLY A 25 -19.41 0.07 -22.12
N GLY A 26 -18.23 0.34 -22.66
CA GLY A 26 -17.01 -0.35 -22.25
C GLY A 26 -16.43 0.20 -20.93
N GLN A 27 -16.21 1.50 -20.89
CA GLN A 27 -15.51 2.14 -19.75
C GLN A 27 -16.37 2.22 -18.50
N VAL A 28 -17.65 2.58 -18.60
CA VAL A 28 -18.56 2.64 -17.43
C VAL A 28 -18.75 1.25 -16.83
N ARG A 29 -18.91 0.22 -17.68
CA ARG A 29 -19.01 -1.18 -17.22
C ARG A 29 -17.73 -1.62 -16.49
N GLN A 30 -16.55 -1.27 -17.00
CA GLN A 30 -15.28 -1.57 -16.33
C GLN A 30 -15.17 -0.88 -14.97
N ILE A 31 -15.60 0.39 -14.86
CA ILE A 31 -15.63 1.12 -13.59
C ILE A 31 -16.58 0.41 -12.61
N GLY A 32 -17.79 0.05 -13.03
CA GLY A 32 -18.76 -0.66 -12.21
C GLY A 32 -18.24 -2.01 -11.70
N ASN A 33 -17.68 -2.84 -12.60
CA ASN A 33 -17.11 -4.13 -12.24
C ASN A 33 -15.97 -3.98 -11.22
N ARG A 34 -15.12 -2.97 -11.41
CA ARG A 34 -13.98 -2.71 -10.53
C ARG A 34 -14.39 -2.38 -9.10
N LEU A 35 -15.56 -1.77 -8.89
CA LEU A 35 -16.09 -1.46 -7.55
C LEU A 35 -16.40 -2.71 -6.72
N HIS A 36 -16.66 -3.85 -7.35
CA HIS A 36 -16.90 -5.14 -6.69
C HIS A 36 -15.61 -5.90 -6.36
N GLU A 37 -14.50 -5.58 -7.01
CA GLU A 37 -13.22 -6.25 -6.76
C GLU A 37 -12.57 -5.76 -5.43
N PRO A 38 -11.60 -6.52 -4.87
CA PRO A 38 -10.77 -6.06 -3.77
C PRO A 38 -9.99 -4.79 -4.12
N LEU A 39 -9.59 -4.03 -3.09
CA LEU A 39 -8.74 -2.85 -3.26
C LEU A 39 -7.42 -3.26 -3.93
N ARG A 40 -7.00 -2.56 -4.99
CA ARG A 40 -5.69 -2.76 -5.61
C ARG A 40 -4.64 -1.91 -4.90
N VAL A 41 -3.62 -2.58 -4.41
CA VAL A 41 -2.49 -1.96 -3.72
C VAL A 41 -1.24 -2.18 -4.56
N ALA A 42 -0.73 -1.12 -5.17
CA ALA A 42 0.53 -1.17 -5.92
C ALA A 42 1.72 -1.12 -4.97
N ILE A 43 2.72 -1.95 -5.24
CA ILE A 43 4.01 -1.91 -4.55
C ILE A 43 5.02 -1.21 -5.46
N ALA A 44 5.37 0.02 -5.09
CA ALA A 44 6.30 0.86 -5.85
C ALA A 44 7.63 1.05 -5.10
N GLY A 45 8.68 1.44 -5.78
CA GLY A 45 9.98 1.71 -5.19
C GLY A 45 11.13 1.34 -6.13
N ARG A 46 12.34 1.70 -5.74
CA ARG A 46 13.55 1.50 -6.56
C ARG A 46 13.88 0.03 -6.81
N LEU A 47 14.73 -0.21 -7.81
CA LEU A 47 15.29 -1.54 -8.05
C LEU A 47 16.03 -2.03 -6.78
N LYS A 48 15.85 -3.31 -6.43
CA LYS A 48 16.45 -3.95 -5.23
C LYS A 48 16.03 -3.36 -3.87
N ALA A 49 14.97 -2.54 -3.82
CA ALA A 49 14.43 -2.04 -2.55
C ALA A 49 13.72 -3.11 -1.70
N GLY A 50 13.43 -4.28 -2.27
CA GLY A 50 12.75 -5.37 -1.57
C GLY A 50 11.25 -5.46 -1.88
N LYS A 51 10.80 -4.93 -3.01
CA LYS A 51 9.38 -4.96 -3.43
C LYS A 51 8.80 -6.38 -3.49
N SER A 52 9.41 -7.27 -4.29
CA SER A 52 8.91 -8.64 -4.44
C SER A 52 8.99 -9.43 -3.13
N THR A 53 9.99 -9.16 -2.28
CA THR A 53 10.06 -9.72 -0.92
C THR A 53 8.88 -9.24 -0.07
N LEU A 54 8.53 -7.95 -0.16
CA LEU A 54 7.35 -7.41 0.52
C LEU A 54 6.05 -8.01 -0.02
N VAL A 55 5.92 -8.16 -1.34
CA VAL A 55 4.79 -8.85 -1.98
C VAL A 55 4.61 -10.25 -1.40
N ASN A 56 5.68 -11.05 -1.37
CA ASN A 56 5.68 -12.39 -0.79
C ASN A 56 5.30 -12.39 0.71
N ALA A 57 5.81 -11.43 1.48
CA ALA A 57 5.48 -11.27 2.90
C ALA A 57 4.00 -10.90 3.14
N LEU A 58 3.42 -10.04 2.29
CA LEU A 58 2.01 -9.65 2.36
C LEU A 58 1.10 -10.82 1.98
N ILE A 59 1.42 -11.53 0.91
CA ILE A 59 0.70 -12.72 0.47
C ILE A 59 0.87 -13.86 1.49
N GLY A 60 2.05 -13.93 2.16
CA GLY A 60 2.42 -15.01 3.07
C GLY A 60 2.75 -16.31 2.33
N ARG A 61 3.19 -16.17 1.09
CA ARG A 61 3.67 -17.26 0.24
C ARG A 61 4.71 -16.69 -0.72
N ARG A 62 5.73 -17.46 -1.01
CA ARG A 62 6.74 -17.09 -2.00
C ARG A 62 6.20 -17.42 -3.38
N VAL A 63 5.79 -16.38 -4.12
CA VAL A 63 5.22 -16.49 -5.48
C VAL A 63 5.84 -15.49 -6.45
N ALA A 64 6.21 -14.30 -5.98
CA ALA A 64 6.89 -13.29 -6.78
C ALA A 64 8.39 -13.60 -6.82
N PRO A 65 9.03 -13.67 -8.01
CA PRO A 65 10.45 -13.89 -8.13
C PRO A 65 11.24 -12.70 -7.55
N THR A 66 12.21 -13.00 -6.69
CA THR A 66 13.06 -12.00 -6.02
C THR A 66 14.40 -11.80 -6.74
N ALA A 67 14.77 -12.70 -7.64
CA ALA A 67 15.96 -12.60 -8.49
C ALA A 67 15.64 -11.89 -9.81
N ALA A 68 16.65 -11.24 -10.40
CA ALA A 68 16.51 -10.59 -11.69
C ALA A 68 16.21 -11.62 -12.81
N GLY A 69 15.00 -11.57 -13.34
CA GLY A 69 14.51 -12.42 -14.45
C GLY A 69 13.57 -11.62 -15.34
N GLU A 70 13.10 -12.24 -16.44
CA GLU A 70 12.13 -11.61 -17.35
C GLU A 70 10.85 -11.17 -16.63
N CYS A 71 10.40 -11.97 -15.64
CA CYS A 71 9.19 -11.72 -14.88
C CYS A 71 9.28 -10.46 -14.00
N THR A 72 10.49 -10.05 -13.54
CA THR A 72 10.67 -8.86 -12.72
C THR A 72 10.57 -7.55 -13.49
N ARG A 73 10.49 -7.66 -14.83
CA ARG A 73 10.32 -6.52 -15.74
C ARG A 73 8.87 -6.28 -16.14
N VAL A 74 7.96 -7.16 -15.75
CA VAL A 74 6.55 -7.10 -16.12
C VAL A 74 5.70 -6.87 -14.88
N VAL A 75 4.71 -5.99 -14.98
CA VAL A 75 3.73 -5.79 -13.91
C VAL A 75 3.00 -7.08 -13.61
N THR A 76 2.94 -7.46 -12.33
CA THR A 76 2.27 -8.67 -11.88
C THR A 76 1.19 -8.36 -10.87
N ARG A 77 -0.05 -8.76 -11.16
CA ARG A 77 -1.19 -8.66 -10.26
C ARG A 77 -1.41 -9.99 -9.55
N PHE A 78 -1.46 -9.97 -8.23
CA PHE A 78 -1.79 -11.13 -7.40
C PHE A 78 -3.18 -10.93 -6.79
N ARG A 79 -4.12 -11.81 -7.12
CA ARG A 79 -5.50 -11.74 -6.63
C ARG A 79 -6.01 -13.11 -6.18
N TYR A 80 -7.07 -13.09 -5.38
CA TYR A 80 -7.75 -14.32 -5.00
C TYR A 80 -8.41 -14.99 -6.22
N GLY A 81 -8.33 -16.31 -6.29
CA GLY A 81 -9.02 -17.12 -7.27
C GLY A 81 -9.19 -18.57 -6.79
N PRO A 82 -10.05 -19.35 -7.46
CA PRO A 82 -10.35 -20.73 -7.05
C PRO A 82 -9.24 -21.72 -7.37
N ALA A 83 -8.26 -21.32 -8.18
CA ALA A 83 -7.10 -22.12 -8.55
C ALA A 83 -5.86 -21.25 -8.72
N ASP A 84 -4.71 -21.81 -8.36
CA ASP A 84 -3.41 -21.18 -8.55
C ASP A 84 -3.04 -21.23 -10.05
N ARG A 85 -2.89 -20.06 -10.67
CA ARG A 85 -2.63 -19.93 -12.10
C ARG A 85 -2.00 -18.60 -12.48
N VAL A 86 -1.15 -18.59 -13.48
CA VAL A 86 -0.56 -17.42 -14.11
C VAL A 86 -1.25 -17.19 -15.45
N ASN A 87 -1.96 -16.07 -15.60
CA ASN A 87 -2.51 -15.64 -16.88
C ASN A 87 -1.64 -14.50 -17.43
N ILE A 88 -1.10 -14.68 -18.61
CA ILE A 88 -0.33 -13.68 -19.35
C ILE A 88 -1.31 -12.93 -20.23
N VAL A 89 -1.40 -11.62 -20.05
CA VAL A 89 -2.19 -10.73 -20.91
C VAL A 89 -1.22 -9.97 -21.80
N THR A 90 -1.33 -10.17 -23.10
CA THR A 90 -0.48 -9.50 -24.07
C THR A 90 -1.10 -8.16 -24.51
N ARG A 91 -0.29 -7.27 -25.12
CA ARG A 91 -0.72 -5.93 -25.57
C ARG A 91 -1.77 -6.00 -26.69
N ASP A 92 -1.76 -7.06 -27.48
CA ASP A 92 -2.76 -7.36 -28.51
C ASP A 92 -4.03 -8.05 -27.96
N GLY A 93 -4.13 -8.18 -26.63
CA GLY A 93 -5.30 -8.74 -25.95
C GLY A 93 -5.38 -10.27 -25.96
N ILE A 94 -4.32 -10.98 -26.36
CA ILE A 94 -4.27 -12.44 -26.30
C ILE A 94 -4.00 -12.88 -24.85
N HIS A 95 -4.66 -13.94 -24.42
CA HIS A 95 -4.51 -14.53 -23.10
C HIS A 95 -3.83 -15.89 -23.19
N HIS A 96 -2.73 -16.06 -22.45
CA HIS A 96 -2.08 -17.35 -22.26
C HIS A 96 -2.17 -17.73 -20.78
N SER A 97 -2.32 -19.02 -20.49
CA SER A 97 -2.43 -19.49 -19.11
C SER A 97 -1.36 -20.54 -18.85
N LEU A 98 -0.61 -20.35 -17.74
CA LEU A 98 0.45 -21.24 -17.28
C LEU A 98 0.18 -21.68 -15.84
N PRO A 99 0.61 -22.88 -15.44
CA PRO A 99 0.70 -23.24 -14.03
C PRO A 99 1.81 -22.43 -13.34
N LEU A 100 1.80 -22.38 -12.03
CA LEU A 100 2.99 -22.04 -11.25
C LEU A 100 4.07 -23.11 -11.48
N ASP A 101 5.34 -22.78 -11.22
CA ASP A 101 6.42 -23.74 -11.28
C ASP A 101 6.36 -24.76 -10.11
N ASP A 102 7.28 -25.74 -10.10
CA ASP A 102 7.34 -26.79 -9.07
C ASP A 102 7.55 -26.25 -7.66
N ASP A 103 8.16 -25.08 -7.52
CA ASP A 103 8.33 -24.36 -6.25
C ASP A 103 7.12 -23.50 -5.88
N GLY A 104 6.08 -23.46 -6.71
CA GLY A 104 4.86 -22.66 -6.54
C GLY A 104 5.07 -21.19 -6.83
N MET A 105 6.07 -20.82 -7.61
CA MET A 105 6.39 -19.45 -8.01
C MET A 105 5.89 -19.15 -9.44
N VAL A 106 5.85 -17.87 -9.77
CA VAL A 106 5.67 -17.45 -11.17
C VAL A 106 6.86 -17.95 -11.98
N PRO A 107 6.65 -18.70 -13.09
CA PRO A 107 7.72 -19.28 -13.87
C PRO A 107 8.72 -18.24 -14.37
N ALA A 108 10.01 -18.55 -14.31
CA ALA A 108 11.06 -17.64 -14.77
C ALA A 108 10.98 -17.40 -16.30
N ARG A 109 10.48 -18.40 -17.04
CA ARG A 109 10.25 -18.34 -18.49
C ARG A 109 8.76 -18.35 -18.78
N LEU A 110 8.27 -17.28 -19.40
CA LEU A 110 6.84 -17.09 -19.68
C LEU A 110 6.43 -17.62 -21.07
N GLY A 111 7.38 -17.97 -21.92
CA GLY A 111 7.09 -18.41 -23.29
C GLY A 111 6.61 -17.29 -24.25
N VAL A 112 6.49 -16.07 -23.73
CA VAL A 112 6.13 -14.86 -24.47
C VAL A 112 7.17 -13.78 -24.14
N PRO A 113 7.74 -13.08 -25.12
CA PRO A 113 8.68 -11.98 -24.87
C PRO A 113 8.06 -10.91 -23.95
N ALA A 114 8.82 -10.43 -22.96
CA ALA A 114 8.36 -9.44 -21.98
C ALA A 114 7.81 -8.15 -22.65
N THR A 115 8.38 -7.76 -23.81
CA THR A 115 7.93 -6.59 -24.59
C THR A 115 6.52 -6.73 -25.17
N ARG A 116 6.02 -7.97 -25.35
CA ARG A 116 4.65 -8.25 -25.80
C ARG A 116 3.66 -8.40 -24.67
N ILE A 117 4.12 -8.51 -23.43
CA ILE A 117 3.27 -8.70 -22.26
C ILE A 117 2.82 -7.34 -21.74
N ALA A 118 1.52 -7.15 -21.57
CA ALA A 118 0.95 -5.98 -20.89
C ALA A 118 1.06 -6.14 -19.36
N TYR A 119 0.61 -7.29 -18.83
CA TYR A 119 0.75 -7.64 -17.42
C TYR A 119 0.53 -9.14 -17.18
N LEU A 120 0.96 -9.62 -16.01
CA LEU A 120 0.62 -10.94 -15.49
C LEU A 120 -0.54 -10.84 -14.50
N ASP A 121 -1.54 -11.71 -14.62
CA ASP A 121 -2.66 -11.84 -13.69
C ASP A 121 -2.56 -13.20 -12.99
N VAL A 122 -2.00 -13.19 -11.79
CA VAL A 122 -1.76 -14.39 -10.98
C VAL A 122 -2.91 -14.59 -10.01
N THR A 123 -3.65 -15.67 -10.19
CA THR A 123 -4.68 -16.07 -9.23
C THR A 123 -4.12 -17.06 -8.24
N LEU A 124 -4.44 -16.88 -6.96
CA LEU A 124 -3.99 -17.74 -5.86
C LEU A 124 -5.16 -18.07 -4.94
N THR A 125 -5.21 -19.32 -4.46
CA THR A 125 -6.15 -19.78 -3.43
C THR A 125 -5.66 -19.34 -2.04
N ASN A 126 -5.58 -18.02 -1.82
CA ASN A 126 -5.02 -17.44 -0.61
C ASN A 126 -5.98 -16.39 -0.02
N ASP A 127 -6.46 -16.64 1.19
CA ASP A 127 -7.48 -15.81 1.85
C ASP A 127 -7.05 -14.35 2.10
N ARG A 128 -5.75 -14.09 2.22
CA ARG A 128 -5.23 -12.71 2.35
C ARG A 128 -5.54 -11.85 1.14
N LEU A 129 -5.67 -12.47 -0.04
CA LEU A 129 -6.01 -11.79 -1.29
C LEU A 129 -7.52 -11.57 -1.50
N LYS A 130 -8.38 -12.06 -0.60
CA LYS A 130 -9.82 -11.77 -0.64
C LYS A 130 -10.15 -10.31 -0.34
N THR A 131 -9.27 -9.61 0.38
CA THR A 131 -9.47 -8.21 0.78
C THR A 131 -8.66 -7.22 -0.03
N ILE A 132 -7.53 -7.64 -0.58
CA ILE A 132 -6.63 -6.81 -1.38
C ILE A 132 -6.15 -7.57 -2.63
N THR A 133 -5.97 -6.86 -3.72
CA THR A 133 -5.18 -7.30 -4.87
C THR A 133 -3.82 -6.61 -4.78
N VAL A 134 -2.74 -7.38 -4.75
CA VAL A 134 -1.37 -6.83 -4.72
C VAL A 134 -0.84 -6.70 -6.14
N VAL A 135 -0.32 -5.53 -6.48
CA VAL A 135 0.29 -5.26 -7.79
C VAL A 135 1.78 -5.04 -7.60
N ASP A 136 2.61 -5.99 -8.04
CA ASP A 136 4.06 -5.83 -8.07
C ASP A 136 4.45 -5.07 -9.34
N THR A 137 5.12 -3.93 -9.16
CA THR A 137 5.57 -3.11 -10.28
C THR A 137 7.06 -3.31 -10.52
N PRO A 138 7.52 -3.34 -11.78
CA PRO A 138 8.93 -3.24 -12.08
C PRO A 138 9.59 -2.08 -11.35
N GLY A 139 10.86 -2.21 -10.97
CA GLY A 139 11.55 -1.12 -10.31
C GLY A 139 11.57 0.10 -11.22
N LEU A 140 11.00 1.22 -10.77
CA LEU A 140 11.17 2.50 -11.44
C LEU A 140 12.66 2.83 -11.41
N SER A 141 13.37 2.45 -12.45
CA SER A 141 14.81 2.67 -12.57
C SER A 141 15.04 4.09 -13.08
N SER A 142 15.20 5.03 -12.17
CA SER A 142 15.80 6.32 -12.50
C SER A 142 17.32 6.20 -12.56
N THR A 143 17.87 5.61 -13.59
CA THR A 143 19.34 5.60 -13.79
C THR A 143 19.78 6.26 -15.07
N ASP A 144 18.92 7.03 -15.74
CA ASP A 144 19.38 7.93 -16.78
C ASP A 144 18.74 9.31 -16.62
N THR A 145 19.58 10.32 -16.46
CA THR A 145 19.20 11.74 -16.48
C THR A 145 18.50 12.14 -17.79
N ALA A 146 18.56 11.32 -18.82
CA ALA A 146 17.81 11.47 -20.07
C ALA A 146 16.34 11.01 -19.97
N SER A 147 16.00 10.11 -19.04
CA SER A 147 14.60 9.64 -18.85
C SER A 147 13.77 10.54 -17.93
N SER A 148 14.41 11.36 -17.08
CA SER A 148 13.68 12.33 -16.25
C SER A 148 13.10 13.50 -17.05
N ASP A 149 13.72 13.86 -18.18
CA ASP A 149 13.13 14.83 -19.12
C ASP A 149 12.03 14.19 -19.98
N ARG A 150 12.10 12.89 -20.23
CA ARG A 150 11.04 12.13 -20.93
C ARG A 150 9.80 11.92 -20.04
N ALA A 151 9.95 11.70 -18.73
CA ALA A 151 8.82 11.60 -17.81
C ALA A 151 8.00 12.91 -17.73
N ARG A 152 8.61 14.08 -17.97
CA ARG A 152 7.90 15.35 -18.11
C ARG A 152 7.15 15.48 -19.45
N HIS A 153 7.54 14.75 -20.48
CA HIS A 153 6.89 14.75 -21.80
C HIS A 153 5.74 13.76 -21.94
N VAL A 154 5.50 12.85 -20.97
CA VAL A 154 4.36 11.90 -20.95
C VAL A 154 3.00 12.61 -20.85
N VAL A 155 2.99 13.92 -20.66
CA VAL A 155 1.78 14.75 -20.65
C VAL A 155 1.39 15.26 -22.04
N GLY A 156 2.20 15.01 -23.07
CA GLY A 156 1.92 15.45 -24.44
C GLY A 156 2.50 14.49 -25.49
N ASP A 157 1.65 13.88 -26.28
CA ASP A 157 1.80 13.27 -27.59
C ASP A 157 3.24 13.02 -28.14
N ALA A 158 3.97 12.03 -27.61
CA ALA A 158 5.14 11.47 -28.29
C ALA A 158 5.27 9.95 -28.02
N PRO A 159 5.65 9.15 -29.01
CA PRO A 159 5.75 7.70 -28.89
C PRO A 159 6.94 7.32 -28.02
N PHE A 160 6.71 6.43 -27.06
CA PHE A 160 7.71 5.89 -26.13
C PHE A 160 8.43 4.69 -26.74
N ASP A 161 9.75 4.67 -26.60
CA ASP A 161 10.59 3.51 -26.93
C ASP A 161 10.84 2.57 -25.72
N ASP A 162 10.30 2.91 -24.52
CA ASP A 162 10.30 2.05 -23.33
C ASP A 162 8.88 1.72 -22.86
N ASP A 163 8.22 0.84 -23.62
CA ASP A 163 6.86 0.33 -23.37
C ASP A 163 6.65 -0.27 -21.96
N ILE A 164 7.70 -0.78 -21.32
CA ILE A 164 7.64 -1.41 -19.98
C ILE A 164 7.41 -0.38 -18.86
N ASP A 165 8.01 0.80 -18.97
CA ASP A 165 7.83 1.87 -17.97
C ASP A 165 6.44 2.52 -18.09
N ALA A 166 5.89 2.61 -19.30
CA ALA A 166 4.55 3.13 -19.55
C ALA A 166 3.44 2.20 -18.99
N ASP A 167 3.58 0.87 -19.16
CA ASP A 167 2.65 -0.11 -18.60
C ASP A 167 2.69 -0.13 -17.06
N SER A 168 3.90 -0.02 -16.49
CA SER A 168 4.09 0.06 -15.05
C SER A 168 3.43 1.32 -14.48
N ALA A 169 3.61 2.46 -15.13
CA ALA A 169 2.96 3.72 -14.74
C ALA A 169 1.43 3.62 -14.88
N GLY A 170 0.94 2.97 -15.94
CA GLY A 170 -0.48 2.73 -16.18
C GLY A 170 -1.12 1.85 -15.09
N GLU A 171 -0.46 0.77 -14.68
CA GLU A 171 -0.95 -0.13 -13.63
C GLU A 171 -0.89 0.49 -12.24
N VAL A 172 0.16 1.25 -11.94
CA VAL A 172 0.25 2.04 -10.71
C VAL A 172 -0.85 3.11 -10.70
N ALA A 173 -1.10 3.79 -11.83
CA ALA A 173 -2.19 4.74 -11.96
C ALA A 173 -3.58 4.09 -11.89
N ALA A 174 -3.69 2.79 -12.16
CA ALA A 174 -4.92 2.01 -12.02
C ALA A 174 -5.15 1.47 -10.60
N ALA A 175 -4.12 1.47 -9.75
CA ALA A 175 -4.24 1.10 -8.35
C ALA A 175 -4.96 2.19 -7.54
N GLU A 176 -5.70 1.79 -6.54
CA GLU A 176 -6.39 2.72 -5.63
C GLU A 176 -5.53 3.09 -4.41
N ALA A 177 -4.53 2.27 -4.07
CA ALA A 177 -3.60 2.52 -2.97
C ALA A 177 -2.18 2.12 -3.34
N VAL A 178 -1.18 2.69 -2.66
CA VAL A 178 0.23 2.43 -2.93
C VAL A 178 1.01 2.21 -1.66
N ILE A 179 1.92 1.24 -1.71
CA ILE A 179 3.00 1.08 -0.73
C ILE A 179 4.31 1.43 -1.42
N TYR A 180 4.96 2.48 -0.94
CA TYR A 180 6.25 2.90 -1.44
C TYR A 180 7.38 2.31 -0.60
N VAL A 181 8.23 1.47 -1.22
CA VAL A 181 9.32 0.75 -0.56
C VAL A 181 10.63 1.46 -0.82
N PHE A 182 11.33 1.81 0.25
CA PHE A 182 12.67 2.40 0.20
C PHE A 182 13.57 1.78 1.28
N THR A 183 14.88 1.94 1.12
CA THR A 183 15.89 1.46 2.06
C THR A 183 16.70 2.64 2.58
N GLN A 184 17.10 2.62 3.84
CA GLN A 184 17.86 3.72 4.46
C GLN A 184 17.08 5.06 4.43
N ALA A 185 17.77 6.18 4.20
CA ALA A 185 17.11 7.49 4.10
C ALA A 185 16.50 7.70 2.71
N VAL A 186 15.34 8.38 2.66
CA VAL A 186 14.73 8.85 1.41
C VAL A 186 15.70 9.85 0.74
N ARG A 187 16.01 9.61 -0.51
CA ARG A 187 16.84 10.49 -1.33
C ARG A 187 15.97 11.44 -2.15
N ALA A 188 16.54 12.52 -2.65
CA ALA A 188 15.82 13.48 -3.50
C ALA A 188 15.16 12.81 -4.72
N ASP A 189 15.76 11.73 -5.24
CA ASP A 189 15.20 10.94 -6.34
C ASP A 189 13.95 10.15 -5.92
N ASP A 190 13.89 9.65 -4.67
CA ASP A 190 12.73 8.97 -4.14
C ASP A 190 11.56 9.93 -3.97
N VAL A 191 11.84 11.17 -3.52
CA VAL A 191 10.83 12.24 -3.44
C VAL A 191 10.32 12.57 -4.84
N ARG A 192 11.21 12.73 -5.83
CA ARG A 192 10.80 12.99 -7.23
C ARG A 192 9.99 11.85 -7.83
N ALA A 193 10.37 10.59 -7.56
CA ALA A 193 9.61 9.43 -8.02
C ALA A 193 8.22 9.36 -7.36
N LEU A 194 8.12 9.72 -6.08
CA LEU A 194 6.87 9.85 -5.36
C LEU A 194 6.04 11.05 -5.87
N ASP A 195 6.66 12.18 -6.16
CA ASP A 195 5.99 13.36 -6.72
C ASP A 195 5.50 13.07 -8.16
N ALA A 196 6.31 12.42 -8.99
CA ALA A 196 5.89 11.96 -10.33
C ALA A 196 4.76 10.92 -10.25
N PHE A 197 4.81 10.03 -9.25
CA PHE A 197 3.72 9.12 -8.93
C PHE A 197 2.48 9.90 -8.48
N HIS A 198 2.63 10.91 -7.64
CA HIS A 198 1.54 11.80 -7.25
C HIS A 198 0.94 12.51 -8.45
N ASP A 199 1.75 13.06 -9.35
CA ASP A 199 1.27 13.77 -10.53
C ASP A 199 0.55 12.83 -11.51
N ALA A 200 1.06 11.62 -11.70
CA ALA A 200 0.39 10.59 -12.48
C ALA A 200 -0.92 10.12 -11.82
N SER A 201 -0.92 10.02 -10.49
CA SER A 201 -2.06 9.58 -9.68
C SER A 201 -2.97 10.74 -9.24
N ALA A 202 -2.47 11.97 -9.07
CA ALA A 202 -3.29 13.17 -8.75
C ALA A 202 -4.29 13.48 -9.85
N ARG A 203 -4.00 13.05 -11.07
CA ARG A 203 -5.01 12.98 -12.13
C ARG A 203 -6.06 11.88 -11.88
N LEU A 204 -5.85 10.95 -10.91
CA LEU A 204 -6.64 9.74 -10.68
C LEU A 204 -7.03 9.47 -9.21
N ALA A 205 -6.94 10.45 -8.29
CA ALA A 205 -7.27 10.33 -6.86
C ALA A 205 -6.14 9.80 -5.94
N ALA A 206 -4.88 9.99 -6.27
CA ALA A 206 -3.84 9.75 -5.28
C ALA A 206 -3.75 10.88 -4.25
N SER A 207 -3.79 10.42 -3.06
CA SER A 207 -3.83 11.20 -1.85
C SER A 207 -2.83 10.57 -0.88
N PRO A 208 -2.09 11.30 -0.03
CA PRO A 208 -1.34 10.71 1.07
C PRO A 208 -2.17 9.72 1.89
N ILE A 209 -3.49 9.84 1.85
CA ILE A 209 -4.43 8.91 2.48
C ILE A 209 -4.33 7.51 1.88
N ASN A 210 -3.93 7.38 0.61
CA ASN A 210 -3.86 6.13 -0.14
C ASN A 210 -2.42 5.61 -0.30
N ALA A 211 -1.43 6.31 0.24
CA ALA A 211 -0.04 5.93 0.14
C ALA A 211 0.57 5.66 1.52
N LEU A 212 1.33 4.57 1.64
CA LEU A 212 2.08 4.18 2.84
C LEU A 212 3.55 3.98 2.47
N GLY A 213 4.47 4.50 3.29
CA GLY A 213 5.89 4.22 3.17
C GLY A 213 6.28 2.93 3.90
N VAL A 214 7.17 2.15 3.33
CA VAL A 214 7.83 1.02 4.00
C VAL A 214 9.34 1.22 3.95
N LEU A 215 9.94 1.42 5.11
CA LEU A 215 11.39 1.40 5.29
C LEU A 215 11.83 -0.06 5.37
N ALA A 216 12.31 -0.60 4.26
CA ALA A 216 12.72 -1.98 4.15
C ALA A 216 14.19 -2.20 4.51
N LYS A 217 14.59 -3.46 4.72
CA LYS A 217 15.96 -3.87 5.05
C LYS A 217 16.52 -3.18 6.29
N VAL A 218 15.67 -2.97 7.30
CA VAL A 218 16.12 -2.31 8.53
C VAL A 218 17.13 -3.16 9.32
N ASP A 219 17.16 -4.46 9.12
CA ASP A 219 18.19 -5.39 9.61
C ASP A 219 19.62 -4.95 9.27
N THR A 220 19.81 -4.21 8.18
CA THR A 220 21.12 -3.70 7.77
C THR A 220 21.57 -2.44 8.52
N LEU A 221 20.73 -1.82 9.34
CA LEU A 221 21.01 -0.54 10.00
C LEU A 221 21.95 -0.66 11.22
N ALA A 222 21.91 -1.81 11.93
CA ALA A 222 22.70 -2.01 13.15
C ALA A 222 24.02 -2.75 12.92
N GLY A 223 24.25 -3.26 11.71
CA GLY A 223 25.41 -4.11 11.39
C GLY A 223 25.34 -5.50 12.00
N GLY A 224 25.76 -6.52 11.26
CA GLY A 224 25.76 -7.90 11.72
C GLY A 224 24.42 -8.36 12.28
N ALA A 225 24.43 -8.97 13.47
CA ALA A 225 23.24 -9.43 14.19
C ALA A 225 22.72 -8.43 15.23
N GLY A 226 23.17 -7.18 15.21
CA GLY A 226 22.75 -6.15 16.16
C GLY A 226 21.25 -5.84 16.04
N ASP A 227 20.63 -5.36 17.13
CA ASP A 227 19.22 -4.95 17.14
C ASP A 227 19.00 -3.68 16.30
N PRO A 228 18.25 -3.74 15.19
CA PRO A 228 18.05 -2.58 14.33
C PRO A 228 16.95 -1.63 14.81
N TRP A 229 16.06 -2.06 15.71
CA TRP A 229 14.83 -1.35 16.05
C TRP A 229 15.05 0.01 16.73
N PRO A 230 16.06 0.17 17.63
CA PRO A 230 16.36 1.49 18.22
C PRO A 230 16.77 2.55 17.20
N VAL A 231 17.29 2.13 16.03
CA VAL A 231 17.65 3.02 14.91
C VAL A 231 16.52 3.14 13.91
N ALA A 232 15.86 2.03 13.59
CA ALA A 232 14.83 1.96 12.56
C ALA A 232 13.56 2.74 12.91
N ALA A 233 13.13 2.71 14.19
CA ALA A 233 11.91 3.37 14.61
C ALA A 233 12.01 4.90 14.51
N PRO A 234 13.03 5.58 15.08
CA PRO A 234 13.21 7.03 14.91
C PRO A 234 13.43 7.42 13.46
N LEU A 235 14.17 6.62 12.68
CA LEU A 235 14.39 6.87 11.27
C LEU A 235 13.07 6.83 10.48
N ALA A 236 12.20 5.86 10.75
CA ALA A 236 10.90 5.77 10.12
C ALA A 236 10.01 6.99 10.45
N GLU A 237 10.02 7.48 11.69
CA GLU A 237 9.32 8.70 12.10
C GLU A 237 9.87 9.94 11.38
N GLN A 238 11.20 10.07 11.30
CA GLN A 238 11.84 11.16 10.56
C GLN A 238 11.45 11.13 9.07
N GLN A 239 11.47 9.95 8.44
CA GLN A 239 11.08 9.80 7.05
C GLN A 239 9.58 10.09 6.87
N ALA A 240 8.72 9.67 7.79
CA ALA A 240 7.29 10.01 7.76
C ALA A 240 7.06 11.53 7.82
N ALA A 241 7.81 12.25 8.64
CA ALA A 241 7.75 13.70 8.72
C ALA A 241 8.19 14.38 7.40
N LEU A 242 9.25 13.87 6.76
CA LEU A 242 9.72 14.37 5.47
C LEU A 242 8.71 14.09 4.35
N LEU A 243 8.09 12.91 4.36
CA LEU A 243 7.14 12.44 3.35
C LEU A 243 5.67 12.74 3.70
N ARG A 244 5.39 13.56 4.72
CA ARG A 244 4.02 13.83 5.20
C ARG A 244 3.03 14.31 4.12
N ARG A 245 3.55 14.90 3.04
CA ARG A 245 2.75 15.34 1.89
C ARG A 245 2.40 14.22 0.93
N THR A 246 3.08 13.07 1.05
CA THR A 246 3.07 12.02 0.05
C THR A 246 2.53 10.70 0.60
N VAL A 247 2.85 10.37 1.87
CA VAL A 247 2.43 9.11 2.51
C VAL A 247 1.76 9.38 3.84
N SER A 248 0.84 8.50 4.25
CA SER A 248 0.15 8.57 5.54
C SER A 248 1.05 8.24 6.73
N GLY A 249 2.17 7.57 6.48
CA GLY A 249 3.14 7.18 7.49
C GLY A 249 4.21 6.29 6.89
N VAL A 250 5.20 5.93 7.72
CA VAL A 250 6.29 5.01 7.34
C VAL A 250 6.39 3.88 8.36
N VAL A 251 6.42 2.64 7.88
CA VAL A 251 6.55 1.44 8.71
C VAL A 251 7.88 0.76 8.43
N PRO A 252 8.75 0.57 9.43
CA PRO A 252 9.99 -0.18 9.26
C PRO A 252 9.71 -1.69 9.19
N LEU A 253 10.46 -2.41 8.33
CA LEU A 253 10.24 -3.82 8.01
C LEU A 253 11.54 -4.56 7.69
N ILE A 254 11.69 -5.77 8.24
CA ILE A 254 12.66 -6.77 7.81
C ILE A 254 11.94 -7.72 6.85
N GLY A 255 11.98 -7.38 5.55
CA GLY A 255 11.19 -8.06 4.53
C GLY A 255 11.51 -9.55 4.39
N LEU A 256 12.81 -9.93 4.43
CA LEU A 256 13.25 -11.31 4.31
C LEU A 256 12.70 -12.18 5.45
N LEU A 257 12.75 -11.67 6.67
CA LEU A 257 12.24 -12.36 7.84
C LEU A 257 10.72 -12.54 7.77
N ALA A 258 10.02 -11.49 7.33
CA ALA A 258 8.57 -11.53 7.11
C ALA A 258 8.16 -12.50 5.99
N GLU A 259 8.92 -12.58 4.90
CA GLU A 259 8.71 -13.55 3.82
C GLU A 259 8.94 -14.98 4.32
N THR A 260 10.05 -15.23 5.02
CA THR A 260 10.42 -16.56 5.50
C THR A 260 9.40 -17.12 6.50
N THR A 261 8.98 -16.31 7.45
CA THR A 261 7.99 -16.72 8.46
C THR A 261 6.61 -16.89 7.86
N GLY A 262 6.19 -15.95 7.01
CA GLY A 262 4.88 -15.98 6.35
C GLY A 262 4.71 -17.13 5.37
N ALA A 263 5.78 -17.53 4.67
CA ALA A 263 5.79 -18.62 3.71
C ALA A 263 6.07 -20.01 4.36
N GLY A 264 6.22 -20.09 5.68
CA GLY A 264 6.45 -21.36 6.38
C GLY A 264 7.78 -22.04 6.00
N ARG A 265 8.81 -21.26 5.66
CA ARG A 265 10.08 -21.80 5.15
C ARG A 265 11.04 -22.28 6.22
N LEU A 266 10.82 -21.94 7.48
CA LEU A 266 11.65 -22.40 8.59
C LEU A 266 11.23 -23.83 8.97
N THR A 267 12.20 -24.77 8.94
CA THR A 267 11.99 -26.17 9.23
C THR A 267 12.55 -26.58 10.60
N ASP A 268 12.20 -27.77 11.09
CA ASP A 268 12.79 -28.30 12.32
C ASP A 268 14.31 -28.47 12.17
N ALA A 269 14.80 -28.89 11.00
CA ALA A 269 16.23 -28.97 10.73
C ALA A 269 16.95 -27.59 10.82
N ASP A 270 16.29 -26.52 10.42
CA ASP A 270 16.82 -25.16 10.58
C ASP A 270 16.82 -24.74 12.05
N ARG A 271 15.75 -25.04 12.79
CA ARG A 271 15.68 -24.83 14.25
C ARG A 271 16.79 -25.56 14.97
N ASP A 272 17.07 -26.82 14.62
CA ASP A 272 18.12 -27.63 15.25
C ASP A 272 19.52 -27.12 14.87
N ALA A 273 19.71 -26.60 13.66
CA ALA A 273 20.93 -25.93 13.26
C ALA A 273 21.14 -24.63 14.06
N LEU A 274 20.09 -23.82 14.24
CA LEU A 274 20.13 -22.61 15.06
C LEU A 274 20.40 -22.92 16.54
N ALA A 275 19.85 -24.03 17.09
CA ALA A 275 20.11 -24.47 18.45
C ALA A 275 21.57 -24.83 18.65
N ARG A 276 22.21 -25.48 17.65
CA ARG A 276 23.66 -25.77 17.69
C ARG A 276 24.52 -24.53 17.67
N LEU A 277 24.14 -23.51 16.89
CA LEU A 277 24.80 -22.21 16.92
C LEU A 277 24.59 -21.48 18.26
N ALA A 278 23.38 -21.55 18.82
CA ALA A 278 23.05 -20.93 20.11
C ALA A 278 23.82 -21.57 21.30
N ALA A 279 24.29 -22.81 21.15
CA ALA A 279 25.11 -23.48 22.15
C ALA A 279 26.59 -23.07 22.14
N LEU A 280 27.05 -22.30 21.16
CA LEU A 280 28.40 -21.76 21.11
C LEU A 280 28.67 -20.74 22.24
N PRO A 281 29.91 -20.62 22.70
CA PRO A 281 30.31 -19.49 23.55
C PRO A 281 29.93 -18.15 22.92
N THR A 282 29.45 -17.22 23.74
CA THR A 282 28.94 -15.93 23.25
C THR A 282 29.92 -15.20 22.33
N GLY A 283 31.24 -15.23 22.65
CA GLY A 283 32.27 -14.59 21.83
C GLY A 283 32.42 -15.25 20.44
N GLU A 284 32.34 -16.56 20.35
CA GLU A 284 32.42 -17.27 19.06
C GLU A 284 31.19 -17.02 18.21
N LEU A 285 30.00 -17.07 18.79
CA LEU A 285 28.78 -16.75 18.08
C LEU A 285 28.76 -15.30 17.58
N THR A 286 29.19 -14.35 18.42
CA THR A 286 29.29 -12.94 18.03
C THR A 286 30.27 -12.75 16.88
N LEU A 287 31.43 -13.42 16.91
CA LEU A 287 32.39 -13.37 15.82
C LEU A 287 31.80 -13.91 14.51
N LEU A 288 31.14 -15.06 14.55
CA LEU A 288 30.48 -15.64 13.37
C LEU A 288 29.42 -14.71 12.77
N LEU A 289 28.66 -14.01 13.61
CA LEU A 289 27.56 -13.15 13.21
C LEU A 289 27.96 -11.71 12.93
N THR A 290 29.27 -11.40 12.95
CA THR A 290 29.77 -10.05 12.58
C THR A 290 29.58 -9.77 11.09
N SER A 291 29.77 -10.76 10.24
CA SER A 291 29.54 -10.64 8.79
C SER A 291 29.12 -11.96 8.15
N THR A 292 28.48 -11.87 7.00
CA THR A 292 28.09 -13.06 6.20
C THR A 292 29.29 -13.88 5.79
N ASP A 293 30.44 -13.24 5.50
CA ASP A 293 31.66 -13.93 5.09
C ASP A 293 32.28 -14.72 6.25
N LEU A 294 32.27 -14.17 7.46
CA LEU A 294 32.72 -14.90 8.64
C LEU A 294 31.84 -16.11 8.95
N LEU A 295 30.52 -15.97 8.85
CA LEU A 295 29.61 -17.10 9.03
C LEU A 295 29.81 -18.19 7.97
N ARG A 296 30.21 -17.82 6.74
CA ARG A 296 30.50 -18.78 5.66
C ARG A 296 31.82 -19.50 5.83
N THR A 297 32.86 -18.80 6.26
CA THR A 297 34.25 -19.27 6.18
C THR A 297 34.79 -19.83 7.49
N LEU A 298 34.39 -19.30 8.64
CA LEU A 298 34.89 -19.78 9.91
C LEU A 298 34.31 -21.16 10.29
N PRO A 299 35.00 -21.95 11.10
CA PRO A 299 34.47 -23.20 11.65
C PRO A 299 33.17 -22.94 12.44
N ALA A 300 32.16 -23.77 12.21
CA ALA A 300 30.88 -23.69 12.93
C ALA A 300 30.29 -25.10 13.08
N PRO A 301 29.44 -25.34 14.11
CA PRO A 301 28.87 -26.68 14.39
C PRO A 301 27.77 -27.10 13.42
N ILE A 302 27.60 -26.40 12.31
CA ILE A 302 26.65 -26.70 11.25
C ILE A 302 27.31 -26.67 9.87
N PRO A 303 26.85 -27.54 8.93
CA PRO A 303 27.39 -27.63 7.58
C PRO A 303 27.28 -26.30 6.78
N ALA A 304 28.12 -26.14 5.76
CA ALA A 304 28.16 -24.92 4.95
C ALA A 304 26.84 -24.66 4.19
N ASP A 305 26.21 -25.70 3.68
CA ASP A 305 24.91 -25.62 2.99
C ASP A 305 23.78 -25.17 3.93
N HIS A 306 23.81 -25.58 5.20
CA HIS A 306 22.88 -25.09 6.22
C HIS A 306 23.11 -23.61 6.53
N ARG A 307 24.37 -23.15 6.57
CA ARG A 307 24.72 -21.74 6.80
C ARG A 307 24.18 -20.87 5.67
N GLU A 308 24.41 -21.26 4.41
CA GLU A 308 23.87 -20.57 3.24
C GLU A 308 22.34 -20.53 3.26
N ARG A 309 21.71 -21.65 3.60
CA ARG A 309 20.26 -21.72 3.72
C ARG A 309 19.71 -20.79 4.80
N LEU A 310 20.34 -20.75 5.98
CA LEU A 310 19.93 -19.85 7.07
C LEU A 310 20.16 -18.38 6.69
N LEU A 311 21.29 -18.03 6.08
CA LEU A 311 21.53 -16.68 5.55
C LEU A 311 20.46 -16.28 4.53
N GLY A 312 20.13 -17.16 3.58
CA GLY A 312 19.11 -16.90 2.57
C GLY A 312 17.68 -16.81 3.12
N ARG A 313 17.44 -17.23 4.38
CA ARG A 313 16.12 -17.21 5.03
C ARG A 313 15.98 -16.15 6.13
N LEU A 314 17.05 -15.88 6.87
CA LEU A 314 16.98 -15.09 8.11
C LEU A 314 17.94 -13.88 8.10
N ASP A 315 18.98 -13.93 7.26
CA ASP A 315 20.15 -13.04 7.33
C ASP A 315 20.80 -13.07 8.74
N LEU A 316 21.82 -12.27 8.98
CA LEU A 316 22.57 -12.25 10.24
C LEU A 316 21.70 -11.89 11.44
N TYR A 317 20.85 -10.85 11.29
CA TYR A 317 19.95 -10.44 12.37
C TYR A 317 18.99 -11.56 12.77
N GLY A 318 18.31 -12.18 11.81
CA GLY A 318 17.34 -13.26 12.12
C GLY A 318 18.01 -14.50 12.72
N ILE A 319 19.24 -14.83 12.29
CA ILE A 319 20.03 -15.92 12.90
C ILE A 319 20.39 -15.56 14.35
N GLY A 320 20.92 -14.34 14.59
CA GLY A 320 21.27 -13.88 15.93
C GLY A 320 20.07 -13.83 16.87
N PHE A 321 18.94 -13.29 16.38
CA PHE A 321 17.70 -13.27 17.15
C PHE A 321 17.22 -14.67 17.50
N ALA A 322 17.19 -15.60 16.55
CA ALA A 322 16.78 -16.98 16.76
C ALA A 322 17.70 -17.71 17.77
N CYS A 323 19.02 -17.52 17.65
CA CYS A 323 19.98 -18.07 18.61
C CYS A 323 19.76 -17.53 20.02
N ALA A 324 19.49 -16.24 20.18
CA ALA A 324 19.18 -15.63 21.49
C ALA A 324 17.90 -16.22 22.10
N GLN A 325 16.84 -16.42 21.29
CA GLN A 325 15.61 -17.06 21.75
C GLN A 325 15.83 -18.50 22.19
N LEU A 326 16.60 -19.29 21.43
CA LEU A 326 16.90 -20.69 21.72
C LEU A 326 17.87 -20.85 22.89
N ALA A 327 18.79 -19.92 23.11
CA ALA A 327 19.66 -19.89 24.28
C ALA A 327 18.84 -19.61 25.55
N ALA A 328 17.86 -18.70 25.49
CA ALA A 328 16.96 -18.41 26.61
C ALA A 328 15.98 -19.58 26.88
N GLU A 329 15.50 -20.25 25.84
CA GLU A 329 14.51 -21.32 25.91
C GLU A 329 14.89 -22.49 24.98
N PRO A 330 15.77 -23.39 25.41
CA PRO A 330 16.31 -24.47 24.55
C PRO A 330 15.25 -25.46 24.01
N ARG A 331 14.09 -25.54 24.68
CA ARG A 331 12.96 -26.39 24.25
C ARG A 331 11.95 -25.67 23.35
N LEU A 332 12.22 -24.43 22.95
CA LEU A 332 11.33 -23.65 22.08
C LEU A 332 11.10 -24.39 20.76
N GLY A 333 9.84 -24.70 20.44
CA GLY A 333 9.45 -25.39 19.21
C GLY A 333 9.57 -24.47 17.98
N THR A 334 9.67 -25.09 16.80
CA THR A 334 9.79 -24.35 15.51
C THR A 334 8.64 -23.37 15.31
N GLY A 335 7.39 -23.77 15.63
CA GLY A 335 6.22 -22.89 15.49
C GLY A 335 6.28 -21.66 16.39
N ASP A 336 6.77 -21.79 17.62
CA ASP A 336 6.94 -20.67 18.54
C ASP A 336 8.07 -19.74 18.09
N LEU A 337 9.18 -20.33 17.62
CA LEU A 337 10.29 -19.58 17.05
C LEU A 337 9.84 -18.76 15.83
N VAL A 338 9.05 -19.35 14.93
CA VAL A 338 8.47 -18.66 13.76
C VAL A 338 7.61 -17.49 14.22
N ARG A 339 6.75 -17.64 15.23
CA ARG A 339 5.92 -16.55 15.74
C ARG A 339 6.77 -15.40 16.32
N ARG A 340 7.84 -15.71 17.06
CA ARG A 340 8.76 -14.69 17.59
C ARG A 340 9.52 -13.96 16.48
N LEU A 341 9.98 -14.68 15.47
CA LEU A 341 10.62 -14.12 14.29
C LEU A 341 9.64 -13.25 13.47
N GLU A 342 8.38 -13.68 13.31
CA GLU A 342 7.35 -12.89 12.64
C GLU A 342 7.10 -11.57 13.40
N ALA A 343 6.99 -11.62 14.71
CA ALA A 343 6.87 -10.42 15.55
C ALA A 343 8.08 -9.48 15.39
N ALA A 344 9.30 -10.05 15.39
CA ALA A 344 10.54 -9.30 15.20
C ALA A 344 10.72 -8.74 13.79
N SER A 345 10.00 -9.22 12.79
CA SER A 345 10.09 -8.73 11.40
C SER A 345 9.43 -7.38 11.17
N GLY A 346 8.50 -6.96 12.03
CA GLY A 346 7.66 -5.76 11.86
C GLY A 346 6.43 -5.97 10.97
N ILE A 347 6.22 -7.16 10.37
CA ILE A 347 5.07 -7.44 9.51
C ILE A 347 3.72 -7.35 10.21
N PRO A 348 3.56 -7.72 11.50
CA PRO A 348 2.30 -7.52 12.21
C PRO A 348 1.91 -6.03 12.28
N ARG A 349 2.88 -5.15 12.56
CA ARG A 349 2.66 -3.69 12.56
C ARG A 349 2.25 -3.18 11.18
N LEU A 350 2.90 -3.65 10.12
CA LEU A 350 2.55 -3.29 8.75
C LEU A 350 1.12 -3.71 8.41
N ARG A 351 0.72 -4.96 8.73
CA ARG A 351 -0.65 -5.46 8.52
C ARG A 351 -1.69 -4.63 9.26
N THR A 352 -1.45 -4.31 10.52
CA THR A 352 -2.33 -3.44 11.31
C THR A 352 -2.44 -2.06 10.68
N THR A 353 -1.32 -1.46 10.28
CA THR A 353 -1.32 -0.14 9.62
C THR A 353 -2.06 -0.18 8.28
N LEU A 354 -1.91 -1.24 7.48
CA LEU A 354 -2.65 -1.41 6.23
C LEU A 354 -4.15 -1.54 6.47
N GLN A 355 -4.57 -2.29 7.49
CA GLN A 355 -5.98 -2.39 7.88
C GLN A 355 -6.53 -1.05 8.35
N GLN A 356 -5.79 -0.31 9.14
CA GLN A 356 -6.16 1.02 9.62
C GLN A 356 -6.16 2.07 8.52
N SER A 357 -5.18 2.04 7.62
CA SER A 357 -5.05 3.04 6.55
C SER A 357 -5.96 2.76 5.35
N PHE A 358 -6.14 1.48 4.98
CA PHE A 358 -6.85 1.11 3.76
C PHE A 358 -8.13 0.32 4.02
N GLY A 359 -8.19 -0.51 5.08
CA GLY A 359 -9.28 -1.46 5.30
C GLY A 359 -10.66 -0.78 5.39
N TRP A 360 -10.87 0.06 6.40
CA TRP A 360 -12.15 0.75 6.59
C TRP A 360 -12.38 1.91 5.59
N ARG A 361 -11.30 2.41 4.96
CA ARG A 361 -11.36 3.45 3.92
C ARG A 361 -11.49 2.88 2.52
N ALA A 362 -11.36 1.57 2.33
CA ALA A 362 -11.35 0.93 1.01
C ALA A 362 -12.59 1.31 0.18
N ASP A 363 -13.75 1.37 0.80
CA ASP A 363 -14.99 1.80 0.13
C ASP A 363 -14.92 3.25 -0.35
N ALA A 364 -14.47 4.17 0.50
CA ALA A 364 -14.30 5.57 0.15
C ALA A 364 -13.21 5.78 -0.92
N ILE A 365 -12.10 5.05 -0.84
CA ILE A 365 -11.01 5.09 -1.81
C ILE A 365 -11.50 4.64 -3.19
N LYS A 366 -12.18 3.49 -3.25
CA LYS A 366 -12.76 2.94 -4.48
C LYS A 366 -13.82 3.88 -5.07
N ALA A 367 -14.69 4.42 -4.21
CA ALA A 367 -15.70 5.40 -4.61
C ALA A 367 -15.06 6.66 -5.21
N GLY A 368 -14.03 7.22 -4.57
CA GLY A 368 -13.29 8.38 -5.08
C GLY A 368 -12.63 8.12 -6.44
N TRP A 369 -12.02 6.95 -6.59
CA TRP A 369 -11.45 6.50 -7.84
C TRP A 369 -12.51 6.41 -8.96
N ALA A 370 -13.66 5.79 -8.68
CA ALA A 370 -14.74 5.65 -9.65
C ALA A 370 -15.33 6.99 -10.06
N LEU A 371 -15.59 7.88 -9.08
CA LEU A 371 -16.12 9.23 -9.33
C LEU A 371 -15.20 10.05 -10.22
N THR A 372 -13.89 10.03 -9.95
CA THR A 372 -12.91 10.74 -10.77
C THR A 372 -12.89 10.21 -12.21
N ARG A 373 -13.04 8.90 -12.41
CA ARG A 373 -13.09 8.31 -13.74
C ARG A 373 -14.39 8.60 -14.48
N LEU A 374 -15.51 8.58 -13.80
CA LEU A 374 -16.80 8.96 -14.37
C LEU A 374 -16.83 10.44 -14.77
N ASP A 375 -16.32 11.33 -13.92
CA ASP A 375 -16.23 12.77 -14.22
C ASP A 375 -15.36 13.04 -15.46
N ARG A 376 -14.22 12.35 -15.59
CA ARG A 376 -13.39 12.43 -16.80
C ARG A 376 -14.10 11.92 -18.03
N LEU A 377 -14.79 10.79 -17.93
CA LEU A 377 -15.58 10.27 -19.04
C LEU A 377 -16.60 11.30 -19.50
N ALA A 378 -17.30 11.92 -18.55
CA ALA A 378 -18.24 13.00 -18.85
C ALA A 378 -17.56 14.22 -19.52
N GLY A 379 -16.31 14.52 -19.13
CA GLY A 379 -15.51 15.60 -19.72
C GLY A 379 -15.05 15.33 -21.15
N HIS A 380 -14.77 14.07 -21.49
CA HIS A 380 -14.17 13.69 -22.78
C HIS A 380 -15.18 13.09 -23.78
N THR A 381 -16.37 12.68 -23.34
CA THR A 381 -17.39 12.15 -24.26
C THR A 381 -17.89 13.22 -25.24
N GLY A 382 -17.95 12.87 -26.52
CA GLY A 382 -18.59 13.69 -27.56
C GLY A 382 -20.12 13.66 -27.52
N ASP A 383 -20.72 12.73 -26.75
CA ASP A 383 -22.18 12.60 -26.62
C ASP A 383 -22.74 13.53 -25.50
N PRO A 384 -23.52 14.58 -25.86
CA PRO A 384 -24.08 15.48 -24.88
C PRO A 384 -25.07 14.84 -23.90
N ARG A 385 -25.81 13.78 -24.34
CA ARG A 385 -26.79 13.08 -23.51
C ARG A 385 -26.08 12.23 -22.45
N LEU A 386 -25.06 11.48 -22.87
CA LEU A 386 -24.23 10.70 -21.94
C LEU A 386 -23.52 11.63 -20.93
N ARG A 387 -23.01 12.76 -21.40
CA ARG A 387 -22.39 13.78 -20.51
C ARG A 387 -23.36 14.29 -19.46
N ALA A 388 -24.57 14.64 -19.85
CA ALA A 388 -25.60 15.12 -18.92
C ALA A 388 -26.00 14.02 -17.95
N GLY A 389 -26.32 12.81 -18.42
CA GLY A 389 -26.71 11.68 -17.58
C GLY A 389 -25.65 11.30 -16.55
N VAL A 390 -24.37 11.23 -16.95
CA VAL A 390 -23.27 10.95 -15.99
C VAL A 390 -23.14 12.07 -14.96
N ARG A 391 -23.27 13.36 -15.35
CA ARG A 391 -23.20 14.48 -14.39
C ARG A 391 -24.36 14.50 -13.41
N ASP A 392 -25.60 14.30 -13.86
CA ASP A 392 -26.77 14.23 -12.99
C ASP A 392 -26.66 13.09 -12.00
N ALA A 393 -26.18 11.94 -12.48
CA ALA A 393 -25.92 10.78 -11.66
C ALA A 393 -24.83 11.05 -10.59
N LEU A 394 -23.75 11.71 -10.96
CA LEU A 394 -22.68 12.12 -10.03
C LEU A 394 -23.23 13.10 -8.98
N GLU A 395 -24.03 14.11 -9.38
CA GLU A 395 -24.62 15.05 -8.42
C GLU A 395 -25.51 14.35 -7.39
N THR A 396 -26.25 13.35 -7.80
CA THR A 396 -27.11 12.55 -6.90
C THR A 396 -26.29 11.84 -5.84
N VAL A 397 -25.17 11.20 -6.23
CA VAL A 397 -24.24 10.53 -5.29
C VAL A 397 -23.55 11.55 -4.38
N LEU A 398 -23.17 12.71 -4.91
CA LEU A 398 -22.50 13.76 -4.13
C LEU A 398 -23.36 14.35 -3.00
N ARG A 399 -24.69 14.23 -3.08
CA ARG A 399 -25.63 14.68 -2.04
C ARG A 399 -25.76 13.70 -0.88
N ASP A 400 -25.31 12.46 -1.05
CA ASP A 400 -25.42 11.40 -0.05
C ASP A 400 -24.53 11.71 1.18
N PRO A 401 -25.06 11.54 2.41
CA PRO A 401 -24.27 11.68 3.64
C PRO A 401 -23.02 10.79 3.68
N ALA A 402 -23.10 9.56 3.15
CA ALA A 402 -21.96 8.64 3.10
C ALA A 402 -20.81 9.19 2.23
N TYR A 403 -21.12 9.98 1.19
CA TYR A 403 -20.13 10.65 0.36
C TYR A 403 -19.43 11.81 1.09
N HIS A 404 -20.08 12.40 2.09
CA HIS A 404 -19.49 13.49 2.87
C HIS A 404 -18.17 13.07 3.53
N ARG A 405 -18.04 11.81 3.93
CA ARG A 405 -16.82 11.24 4.51
C ARG A 405 -15.63 11.28 3.53
N LEU A 406 -15.88 11.03 2.24
CA LEU A 406 -14.86 11.17 1.21
C LEU A 406 -14.40 12.63 1.07
N ARG A 407 -15.34 13.59 1.13
CA ARG A 407 -15.01 15.03 1.10
C ARG A 407 -14.19 15.46 2.32
N LEU A 408 -14.49 14.91 3.49
CA LEU A 408 -13.70 15.14 4.72
C LEU A 408 -12.27 14.62 4.55
N LEU A 409 -12.10 13.42 3.99
CA LEU A 409 -10.78 12.87 3.73
C LEU A 409 -9.98 13.72 2.74
N ASP A 410 -10.58 14.19 1.64
CA ASP A 410 -9.93 15.11 0.68
C ASP A 410 -9.56 16.44 1.33
N ALA A 411 -10.46 17.00 2.14
CA ALA A 411 -10.22 18.25 2.85
C ALA A 411 -9.07 18.12 3.86
N ALA A 412 -9.05 17.06 4.65
CA ALA A 412 -7.98 16.78 5.62
C ALA A 412 -6.63 16.61 4.93
N GLN A 413 -6.61 15.95 3.78
CA GLN A 413 -5.42 15.80 2.98
C GLN A 413 -4.90 17.13 2.44
N ARG A 414 -5.76 17.95 1.84
CA ARG A 414 -5.37 19.28 1.34
C ARG A 414 -4.79 20.15 2.45
N ALA A 415 -5.30 20.00 3.67
CA ALA A 415 -4.74 20.66 4.85
C ALA A 415 -3.36 20.07 5.21
N ALA A 416 -3.26 18.76 5.39
CA ALA A 416 -2.03 18.07 5.77
C ALA A 416 -0.89 18.25 4.74
N THR A 417 -1.21 18.34 3.44
CA THR A 417 -0.22 18.62 2.37
C THR A 417 0.17 20.09 2.26
N GLY A 418 -0.53 20.99 2.98
CA GLY A 418 -0.33 22.43 2.88
C GLY A 418 -0.90 23.06 1.60
N ALA A 419 -1.68 22.29 0.79
CA ALA A 419 -2.43 22.83 -0.36
C ALA A 419 -3.52 23.83 0.09
N VAL A 420 -4.03 23.64 1.31
CA VAL A 420 -4.87 24.61 2.01
C VAL A 420 -4.25 24.84 3.39
N ARG A 421 -3.73 26.02 3.65
CA ARG A 421 -3.15 26.35 4.94
C ARG A 421 -4.26 26.65 5.96
N LEU A 422 -4.36 25.85 7.00
CA LEU A 422 -5.24 26.07 8.14
C LEU A 422 -4.41 26.44 9.38
N PRO A 423 -5.01 27.08 10.40
CA PRO A 423 -4.44 27.13 11.74
C PRO A 423 -4.20 25.71 12.27
N ALA A 424 -3.13 25.53 13.05
CA ALA A 424 -2.67 24.20 13.48
C ALA A 424 -3.74 23.43 14.30
N ASP A 425 -4.51 24.13 15.12
CA ASP A 425 -5.63 23.58 15.87
C ASP A 425 -6.74 23.06 14.93
N ARG A 426 -7.06 23.81 13.89
CA ARG A 426 -8.06 23.45 12.88
C ARG A 426 -7.60 22.28 12.02
N GLU A 427 -6.34 22.28 11.62
CA GLU A 427 -5.77 21.16 10.86
C GLU A 427 -5.86 19.86 11.68
N THR A 428 -5.46 19.88 12.96
CA THR A 428 -5.52 18.73 13.85
C THR A 428 -6.96 18.24 14.06
N GLU A 429 -7.91 19.17 14.30
CA GLU A 429 -9.33 18.85 14.50
C GLU A 429 -9.94 18.22 13.22
N LEU A 430 -9.62 18.76 12.04
CA LEU A 430 -10.06 18.23 10.74
C LEU A 430 -9.50 16.83 10.47
N ILE A 431 -8.21 16.60 10.75
CA ILE A 431 -7.58 15.31 10.58
C ILE A 431 -8.24 14.27 11.49
N ARG A 432 -8.48 14.57 12.78
CA ARG A 432 -9.18 13.67 13.68
C ARG A 432 -10.59 13.33 13.18
N LEU A 433 -11.36 14.33 12.76
CA LEU A 433 -12.69 14.14 12.19
C LEU A 433 -12.70 13.26 10.94
N ALA A 434 -11.72 13.43 10.07
CA ALA A 434 -11.61 12.67 8.82
C ALA A 434 -11.09 11.24 9.04
N THR A 435 -10.24 11.02 10.04
CA THR A 435 -9.47 9.77 10.17
C THR A 435 -10.00 8.81 11.23
N SER A 436 -10.95 9.22 12.08
CA SER A 436 -11.53 8.38 13.12
C SER A 436 -13.04 8.23 12.98
N THR A 437 -13.58 7.19 13.63
CA THR A 437 -15.02 6.98 13.85
C THR A 437 -15.39 7.09 15.31
N ASP A 438 -14.41 7.22 16.21
CA ASP A 438 -14.64 7.35 17.63
C ASP A 438 -14.90 8.83 17.98
N PRO A 439 -16.13 9.19 18.43
CA PRO A 439 -16.47 10.56 18.79
C PRO A 439 -15.57 11.13 19.90
N ARG A 440 -15.13 10.30 20.84
CA ARG A 440 -14.26 10.72 21.95
C ARG A 440 -12.90 11.16 21.46
N TYR A 441 -12.32 10.38 20.53
CA TYR A 441 -11.05 10.75 19.89
C TYR A 441 -11.18 11.99 19.01
N ILE A 442 -12.26 12.06 18.21
CA ILE A 442 -12.52 13.19 17.29
C ILE A 442 -12.59 14.50 18.07
N LEU A 443 -13.33 14.51 19.17
CA LEU A 443 -13.59 15.71 19.97
C LEU A 443 -12.52 15.98 21.05
N ASP A 444 -11.55 15.06 21.21
CA ASP A 444 -10.53 15.12 22.27
C ASP A 444 -11.12 15.10 23.70
N LEU A 445 -12.14 14.27 23.89
CA LEU A 445 -12.90 14.14 25.13
C LEU A 445 -13.00 12.66 25.55
N PRO A 446 -11.92 12.02 26.03
CA PRO A 446 -11.82 10.57 26.22
C PRO A 446 -12.78 10.01 27.28
N GLN A 447 -13.25 10.83 28.22
CA GLN A 447 -14.10 10.42 29.35
C GLN A 447 -15.53 10.98 29.26
N ALA A 448 -15.87 11.76 28.22
CA ALA A 448 -17.16 12.45 28.12
C ALA A 448 -18.34 11.49 27.89
N PRO A 449 -19.49 11.72 28.52
CA PRO A 449 -20.73 11.01 28.22
C PRO A 449 -21.29 11.47 26.86
N GLU A 450 -22.18 10.66 26.25
CA GLU A 450 -22.72 10.90 24.90
C GLU A 450 -23.39 12.28 24.74
N GLN A 451 -24.13 12.74 25.74
CA GLN A 451 -24.79 14.05 25.71
C GLN A 451 -23.79 15.21 25.62
N GLU A 452 -22.67 15.09 26.30
CA GLU A 452 -21.57 16.07 26.26
C GLU A 452 -20.86 16.02 24.88
N LEU A 453 -20.63 14.82 24.33
CA LEU A 453 -20.06 14.65 23.00
C LEU A 453 -20.95 15.27 21.92
N ALA A 454 -22.26 15.09 21.98
CA ALA A 454 -23.20 15.72 21.04
C ALA A 454 -23.14 17.26 21.12
N THR A 455 -23.07 17.79 22.34
CA THR A 455 -22.95 19.24 22.56
C THR A 455 -21.61 19.79 22.04
N ALA A 456 -20.52 19.09 22.31
CA ALA A 456 -19.18 19.44 21.83
C ALA A 456 -19.09 19.41 20.30
N ALA A 457 -19.73 18.42 19.66
CA ALA A 457 -19.79 18.33 18.20
C ALA A 457 -20.54 19.51 17.57
N ILE A 458 -21.66 19.93 18.17
CA ILE A 458 -22.41 21.13 17.73
C ILE A 458 -21.56 22.39 17.90
N ALA A 459 -20.87 22.53 19.01
CA ALA A 459 -19.98 23.66 19.27
C ALA A 459 -18.81 23.70 18.24
N ALA A 460 -18.23 22.54 17.93
CA ALA A 460 -17.21 22.42 16.89
C ALA A 460 -17.76 22.82 15.50
N ALA A 461 -18.95 22.36 15.13
CA ALA A 461 -19.61 22.78 13.90
C ALA A 461 -19.80 24.31 13.85
N GLY A 462 -20.21 24.91 14.96
CA GLY A 462 -20.33 26.38 15.09
C GLY A 462 -19.01 27.12 14.85
N ARG A 463 -17.92 26.64 15.46
CA ARG A 463 -16.57 27.21 15.28
C ARG A 463 -16.09 27.14 13.84
N TRP A 464 -16.34 26.05 13.14
CA TRP A 464 -15.98 25.89 11.73
C TRP A 464 -16.82 26.79 10.81
N ARG A 465 -18.10 26.97 11.13
CA ARG A 465 -18.98 27.91 10.39
C ARG A 465 -18.49 29.35 10.54
N ALA A 466 -18.17 29.78 11.78
CA ALA A 466 -17.61 31.09 12.03
C ALA A 466 -16.30 31.31 11.26
N TYR A 467 -15.38 30.35 11.31
CA TYR A 467 -14.13 30.42 10.57
C TYR A 467 -14.33 30.54 9.05
N ALA A 468 -15.36 29.90 8.47
CA ALA A 468 -15.67 30.03 7.05
C ALA A 468 -16.07 31.45 6.65
N VAL A 469 -16.62 32.26 7.58
CA VAL A 469 -17.14 33.61 7.35
C VAL A 469 -16.12 34.67 7.73
N ASP A 470 -15.35 34.45 8.81
CA ASP A 470 -14.46 35.44 9.41
C ASP A 470 -13.03 35.37 8.81
N GLY A 471 -12.89 35.79 7.55
CA GLY A 471 -11.57 36.03 6.94
C GLY A 471 -10.88 34.83 6.31
N ALA A 472 -11.57 33.70 6.14
CA ALA A 472 -11.04 32.56 5.40
C ALA A 472 -10.98 32.84 3.89
N GLY A 473 -9.87 32.50 3.24
CA GLY A 473 -9.80 32.52 1.79
C GLY A 473 -10.74 31.47 1.15
N PRO A 474 -11.04 31.57 -0.16
CA PRO A 474 -12.04 30.68 -0.80
C PRO A 474 -11.76 29.18 -0.65
N ALA A 475 -10.49 28.78 -0.63
CA ALA A 475 -10.10 27.38 -0.41
C ALA A 475 -10.31 26.94 1.04
N GLN A 476 -9.96 27.80 2.01
CA GLN A 476 -10.16 27.56 3.44
C GLN A 476 -11.66 27.52 3.79
N ALA A 477 -12.46 28.42 3.23
CA ALA A 477 -13.91 28.45 3.43
C ALA A 477 -14.58 27.16 2.93
N ARG A 478 -14.15 26.63 1.76
CA ARG A 478 -14.65 25.32 1.29
C ARG A 478 -14.34 24.19 2.25
N VAL A 479 -13.11 24.11 2.76
CA VAL A 479 -12.72 23.11 3.77
C VAL A 479 -13.52 23.30 5.05
N ALA A 480 -13.71 24.53 5.50
CA ALA A 480 -14.48 24.85 6.70
C ALA A 480 -15.96 24.42 6.59
N HIS A 481 -16.59 24.61 5.44
CA HIS A 481 -17.95 24.10 5.20
C HIS A 481 -18.04 22.57 5.23
N ILE A 482 -17.01 21.88 4.70
CA ILE A 482 -16.94 20.43 4.77
C ILE A 482 -16.80 19.96 6.22
N ALA A 483 -15.90 20.56 7.01
CA ALA A 483 -15.72 20.24 8.41
C ALA A 483 -16.97 20.53 9.26
N HIS A 484 -17.59 21.72 9.06
CA HIS A 484 -18.85 22.08 9.69
C HIS A 484 -19.93 21.01 9.50
N ARG A 485 -20.13 20.56 8.24
CA ARG A 485 -21.10 19.50 7.94
C ARG A 485 -20.73 18.18 8.57
N GLY A 486 -19.43 17.83 8.63
CA GLY A 486 -18.94 16.61 9.29
C GLY A 486 -19.25 16.58 10.78
N PHE A 487 -19.04 17.68 11.49
CA PHE A 487 -19.39 17.78 12.92
C PHE A 487 -20.90 17.78 13.16
N GLN A 488 -21.71 18.31 12.23
CA GLN A 488 -23.17 18.18 12.32
C GLN A 488 -23.63 16.72 12.20
N LEU A 489 -23.04 15.96 11.24
CA LEU A 489 -23.33 14.53 11.09
C LEU A 489 -22.86 13.75 12.32
N LEU A 490 -21.69 14.02 12.86
CA LEU A 490 -21.19 13.41 14.09
C LEU A 490 -22.15 13.65 15.26
N ALA A 491 -22.67 14.88 15.43
CA ALA A 491 -23.65 15.22 16.46
C ALA A 491 -24.97 14.45 16.30
N GLN A 492 -25.39 14.18 15.08
CA GLN A 492 -26.57 13.35 14.79
C GLN A 492 -26.30 11.88 15.12
N GLU A 493 -25.18 11.33 14.72
CA GLU A 493 -24.77 9.95 14.98
C GLU A 493 -24.71 9.68 16.50
N VAL A 494 -24.06 10.56 17.28
CA VAL A 494 -23.95 10.44 18.74
C VAL A 494 -25.32 10.51 19.45
N ARG A 495 -26.29 11.24 18.89
CA ARG A 495 -27.65 11.33 19.49
C ARG A 495 -28.51 10.10 19.21
N HIS A 496 -28.17 9.32 18.20
CA HIS A 496 -28.92 8.13 17.77
C HIS A 496 -28.25 6.81 18.21
N ALA A 497 -27.03 6.87 18.77
CA ALA A 497 -26.32 5.74 19.36
C ALA A 497 -26.78 5.48 20.79
#